data_a77405112f2ee8fefacde1e1f63120bf
#
_entry.id   a77405112f2ee8fefacde1e1f63120bf
#
_cell.length_a   1.000
_cell.length_b   1.000
_cell.length_c   1.000
_cell.angle_alpha   90.00
_cell.angle_beta   90.00
_cell.angle_gamma   90.00
#
_symmetry.space_group_name_H-M   'P 1'
#
loop_
_entity.id
_entity.type
_entity.pdbx_description
1 polymer ?
#
loop_
_entity_poly.entity_id
_entity_poly.type
_entity_poly.pdbx_seq_one_letter_code
_entity_poly.pdbx_strand_id
1 'polypeptide(L)'
;MLFRSRVSKGDVVIGICFPRYSELALKTIQFARDRGATIVGVTDSEMSPINQMSSNSLLVRSEMISFVDSLAAPMSMLNALILAVANKKGADISATFSELEHIWERFDIFGKIEDE
;
A
#
# COMPACT_ATOMS: atom_id res chain seq x y z
N MET A 1 18.60 3.82 -4.07
CA MET A 1 17.44 4.59 -3.64
C MET A 1 17.51 4.89 -2.16
N LEU A 2 17.42 6.17 -1.82
CA LEU A 2 17.63 6.63 -0.45
C LEU A 2 16.62 6.06 0.55
N PHE A 3 15.36 5.89 0.15
CA PHE A 3 14.36 5.38 1.07
C PHE A 3 14.51 3.90 1.42
N ARG A 4 15.19 3.12 0.59
CA ARG A 4 15.47 1.71 0.90
C ARG A 4 16.36 1.53 2.12
N SER A 5 17.29 2.44 2.33
CA SER A 5 18.22 2.35 3.46
C SER A 5 17.55 2.59 4.80
N ARG A 6 16.33 3.14 4.80
CA ARG A 6 15.58 3.42 6.02
C ARG A 6 14.72 2.26 6.51
N VAL A 7 14.54 1.24 5.67
CA VAL A 7 13.75 0.07 6.06
C VAL A 7 14.50 -0.73 7.10
N SER A 8 13.84 -1.03 8.19
CA SER A 8 14.45 -1.73 9.31
C SER A 8 13.44 -2.62 10.03
N LYS A 9 13.92 -3.36 11.01
CA LYS A 9 13.10 -4.20 11.86
C LYS A 9 12.00 -3.36 12.53
N GLY A 10 10.78 -3.85 12.49
CA GLY A 10 9.62 -3.15 13.02
C GLY A 10 8.82 -2.39 11.97
N ASP A 11 9.37 -2.20 10.78
CA ASP A 11 8.64 -1.62 9.66
C ASP A 11 7.75 -2.65 8.98
N VAL A 12 6.67 -2.16 8.38
CA VAL A 12 5.76 -2.99 7.59
C VAL A 12 5.79 -2.49 6.15
N VAL A 13 6.02 -3.40 5.23
CA VAL A 13 6.02 -3.10 3.80
C VAL A 13 4.85 -3.83 3.16
N ILE A 14 4.03 -3.08 2.43
CA ILE A 14 2.92 -3.65 1.66
C ILE A 14 3.39 -3.81 0.23
N GLY A 15 3.47 -5.06 -0.21
CA GLY A 15 3.87 -5.40 -1.57
C GLY A 15 2.65 -5.76 -2.41
N ILE A 16 2.49 -5.08 -3.52
CA ILE A 16 1.35 -5.28 -4.43
C ILE A 16 1.87 -5.87 -5.73
N CYS A 17 1.52 -7.10 -6.02
CA CYS A 17 1.98 -7.80 -7.22
C CYS A 17 0.86 -8.61 -7.85
N PHE A 18 0.64 -8.38 -9.15
CA PHE A 18 -0.33 -9.11 -9.97
C PHE A 18 0.38 -9.73 -11.17
N PRO A 19 -0.28 -10.60 -11.96
CA PRO A 19 0.34 -11.27 -13.08
C PRO A 19 1.18 -10.35 -13.95
N ARG A 20 2.27 -10.86 -14.48
CA ARG A 20 3.44 -10.16 -15.02
C ARG A 20 4.23 -9.48 -13.90
N TYR A 21 4.42 -10.23 -12.82
CA TYR A 21 5.07 -9.75 -11.60
C TYR A 21 6.40 -9.06 -11.92
N SER A 22 6.56 -7.84 -11.40
CA SER A 22 7.77 -7.06 -11.60
C SER A 22 8.93 -7.65 -10.80
N GLU A 23 10.01 -8.01 -11.48
CA GLU A 23 11.23 -8.46 -10.80
C GLU A 23 11.80 -7.40 -9.88
N LEU A 24 11.75 -6.14 -10.29
CA LEU A 24 12.24 -5.05 -9.47
C LEU A 24 11.45 -4.92 -8.18
N ALA A 25 10.11 -5.05 -8.25
CA ALA A 25 9.27 -5.04 -7.07
C ALA A 25 9.60 -6.20 -6.14
N LEU A 26 9.73 -7.40 -6.68
CA LEU A 26 10.06 -8.58 -5.89
C LEU A 26 11.43 -8.46 -5.22
N LYS A 27 12.43 -7.95 -5.93
CA LYS A 27 13.76 -7.71 -5.37
C LYS A 27 13.74 -6.67 -4.26
N THR A 28 12.94 -5.63 -4.43
CA THR A 28 12.78 -4.57 -3.43
C THR A 28 12.14 -5.11 -2.16
N ILE A 29 11.12 -5.94 -2.31
CA ILE A 29 10.44 -6.58 -1.18
C ILE A 29 11.38 -7.55 -0.48
N GLN A 30 12.15 -8.33 -1.22
CA GLN A 30 13.14 -9.25 -0.65
C GLN A 30 14.18 -8.48 0.15
N PHE A 31 14.64 -7.35 -0.36
CA PHE A 31 15.57 -6.49 0.36
C PHE A 31 14.99 -6.01 1.69
N ALA A 32 13.74 -5.55 1.68
CA ALA A 32 13.05 -5.12 2.89
C ALA A 32 12.90 -6.25 3.91
N ARG A 33 12.55 -7.44 3.43
CA ARG A 33 12.45 -8.64 4.27
C ARG A 33 13.77 -8.99 4.91
N ASP A 34 14.86 -8.94 4.15
CA ASP A 34 16.19 -9.25 4.66
C ASP A 34 16.63 -8.26 5.73
N ARG A 35 16.11 -7.05 5.71
CA ARG A 35 16.38 -6.06 6.74
C ARG A 35 15.45 -6.16 7.96
N GLY A 36 14.61 -7.16 7.99
CA GLY A 36 13.76 -7.45 9.13
C GLY A 36 12.35 -6.83 9.10
N ALA A 37 11.96 -6.21 7.99
CA ALA A 37 10.61 -5.68 7.84
C ALA A 37 9.58 -6.81 7.71
N THR A 38 8.39 -6.56 8.18
CA THR A 38 7.25 -7.46 7.98
C THR A 38 6.62 -7.18 6.62
N ILE A 39 6.39 -8.22 5.84
CA ILE A 39 5.83 -8.07 4.50
C ILE A 39 4.36 -8.48 4.51
N VAL A 40 3.52 -7.58 4.03
CA VAL A 40 2.10 -7.86 3.76
C VAL A 40 1.92 -7.86 2.25
N GLY A 41 1.55 -9.00 1.69
CA GLY A 41 1.38 -9.15 0.25
C GLY A 41 -0.06 -8.92 -0.18
N VAL A 42 -0.24 -8.19 -1.27
CA VAL A 42 -1.53 -8.07 -1.96
C VAL A 42 -1.34 -8.64 -3.36
N THR A 43 -1.97 -9.75 -3.65
CA THR A 43 -1.75 -10.49 -4.88
C THR A 43 -3.01 -11.26 -5.28
N ASP A 44 -2.95 -11.93 -6.41
CA ASP A 44 -4.10 -12.66 -6.97
C ASP A 44 -4.16 -14.12 -6.56
N SER A 45 -3.06 -14.71 -6.13
CA SER A 45 -2.98 -16.15 -5.92
C SER A 45 -2.00 -16.52 -4.80
N GLU A 46 -2.30 -17.60 -4.11
CA GLU A 46 -1.39 -18.20 -3.14
C GLU A 46 -0.09 -18.68 -3.78
N MET A 47 -0.11 -18.92 -5.09
CA MET A 47 1.05 -19.38 -5.83
C MET A 47 1.95 -18.25 -6.29
N SER A 48 1.58 -17.00 -6.06
CA SER A 48 2.37 -15.88 -6.51
C SER A 48 3.70 -15.77 -5.74
N PRO A 49 4.75 -15.23 -6.38
CA PRO A 49 6.04 -15.10 -5.71
C PRO A 49 6.00 -14.27 -4.44
N ILE A 50 5.18 -13.22 -4.41
CA ILE A 50 5.08 -12.36 -3.24
C ILE A 50 4.43 -13.07 -2.05
N ASN A 51 3.53 -14.00 -2.30
CA ASN A 51 2.89 -14.75 -1.23
C ASN A 51 3.92 -15.55 -0.42
N GLN A 52 4.91 -16.10 -1.10
CA GLN A 52 5.96 -16.87 -0.45
C GLN A 52 6.89 -16.03 0.42
N MET A 53 7.01 -14.74 0.10
CA MET A 53 7.84 -13.80 0.85
C MET A 53 7.07 -13.07 1.95
N SER A 54 5.76 -13.19 1.98
CA SER A 54 4.90 -12.42 2.87
C SER A 54 4.62 -13.16 4.17
N SER A 55 4.55 -12.41 5.27
CA SER A 55 4.07 -12.93 6.55
C SER A 55 2.56 -13.08 6.54
N ASN A 56 1.88 -12.14 5.91
CA ASN A 56 0.43 -12.15 5.70
C ASN A 56 0.13 -11.74 4.29
N SER A 57 -0.92 -12.28 3.70
CA SER A 57 -1.32 -11.97 2.34
C SER A 57 -2.80 -11.68 2.25
N LEU A 58 -3.14 -10.71 1.40
CA LEU A 58 -4.50 -10.43 1.00
C LEU A 58 -4.64 -10.87 -0.46
N LEU A 59 -5.54 -11.79 -0.70
CA LEU A 59 -5.76 -12.32 -2.04
C LEU A 59 -6.95 -11.63 -2.67
N VAL A 60 -6.72 -11.07 -3.85
CA VAL A 60 -7.75 -10.35 -4.61
C VAL A 60 -7.76 -10.88 -6.02
N ARG A 61 -8.91 -11.34 -6.47
CA ARG A 61 -9.03 -11.79 -7.85
C ARG A 61 -8.98 -10.60 -8.80
N SER A 62 -8.05 -10.70 -9.74
CA SER A 62 -7.95 -9.75 -10.84
C SER A 62 -8.18 -10.54 -12.11
N GLU A 63 -9.40 -10.52 -12.61
CA GLU A 63 -9.71 -11.23 -13.86
C GLU A 63 -9.46 -10.30 -15.04
N MET A 64 -8.63 -10.78 -15.96
CA MET A 64 -8.46 -10.13 -17.25
C MET A 64 -9.66 -10.45 -18.14
N ILE A 65 -10.61 -9.54 -18.22
CA ILE A 65 -11.77 -9.68 -19.10
C ILE A 65 -11.48 -9.03 -20.46
N SER A 66 -10.45 -8.21 -20.57
CA SER A 66 -10.08 -7.50 -21.78
C SER A 66 -8.58 -7.27 -21.84
N PHE A 67 -8.11 -6.51 -22.84
CA PHE A 67 -6.71 -6.17 -23.00
C PHE A 67 -6.15 -5.30 -21.86
N VAL A 68 -7.02 -4.79 -21.00
CA VAL A 68 -6.64 -3.92 -19.90
C VAL A 68 -6.95 -4.63 -18.59
N ASP A 69 -5.95 -4.73 -17.72
CA ASP A 69 -6.12 -5.29 -16.39
C ASP A 69 -7.00 -4.37 -15.54
N SER A 70 -8.02 -4.95 -14.90
CA SER A 70 -8.85 -4.16 -13.99
C SER A 70 -8.17 -4.06 -12.63
N LEU A 71 -7.98 -2.84 -12.16
CA LEU A 71 -7.47 -2.54 -10.83
C LEU A 71 -8.57 -2.23 -9.82
N ALA A 72 -9.84 -2.42 -10.19
CA ALA A 72 -10.97 -2.08 -9.32
C ALA A 72 -10.97 -2.88 -8.01
N ALA A 73 -10.81 -4.21 -8.10
CA ALA A 73 -10.79 -5.05 -6.91
C ALA A 73 -9.56 -4.80 -6.03
N PRO A 74 -8.33 -4.71 -6.57
CA PRO A 74 -7.17 -4.32 -5.79
C PRO A 74 -7.30 -2.98 -5.10
N MET A 75 -7.82 -1.98 -5.79
CA MET A 75 -8.01 -0.64 -5.22
C MET A 75 -9.05 -0.65 -4.09
N SER A 76 -10.13 -1.40 -4.27
CA SER A 76 -11.15 -1.56 -3.23
C SER A 76 -10.57 -2.23 -1.98
N MET A 77 -9.75 -3.25 -2.17
CA MET A 77 -9.08 -3.94 -1.07
C MET A 77 -8.13 -3.00 -0.32
N LEU A 78 -7.37 -2.18 -1.04
CA LEU A 78 -6.47 -1.20 -0.42
C LEU A 78 -7.24 -0.14 0.36
N ASN A 79 -8.34 0.34 -0.17
CA ASN A 79 -9.21 1.27 0.54
C ASN A 79 -9.76 0.66 1.83
N ALA A 80 -10.19 -0.59 1.78
CA ALA A 80 -10.66 -1.30 2.96
C ALA A 80 -9.55 -1.48 4.00
N LEU A 81 -8.34 -1.78 3.56
CA LEU A 81 -7.17 -1.90 4.44
C LEU A 81 -6.85 -0.58 5.13
N ILE A 82 -6.87 0.52 4.38
CA ILE A 82 -6.64 1.85 4.93
C ILE A 82 -7.68 2.18 6.01
N LEU A 83 -8.94 1.92 5.74
CA LEU A 83 -10.02 2.14 6.70
C LEU A 83 -9.87 1.28 7.95
N ALA A 84 -9.50 0.03 7.78
CA ALA A 84 -9.28 -0.89 8.90
C ALA A 84 -8.15 -0.41 9.81
N VAL A 85 -7.03 0.03 9.21
CA VAL A 85 -5.89 0.57 9.96
C VAL A 85 -6.28 1.86 10.68
N ALA A 86 -7.00 2.74 9.99
CA ALA A 86 -7.46 4.01 10.57
C ALA A 86 -8.37 3.76 11.79
N ASN A 87 -9.32 2.84 11.68
CA ASN A 87 -10.21 2.48 12.77
C ASN A 87 -9.43 1.91 13.96
N LYS A 88 -8.43 1.10 13.70
CA LYS A 88 -7.64 0.49 14.76
C LYS A 88 -6.76 1.50 15.49
N LYS A 89 -6.23 2.50 14.78
CA LYS A 89 -5.41 3.55 15.39
C LYS A 89 -6.23 4.63 16.10
N GLY A 90 -7.49 4.81 15.72
CA GLY A 90 -8.40 5.73 16.41
C GLY A 90 -7.91 7.18 16.46
N ALA A 91 -7.73 7.72 17.66
CA ALA A 91 -7.40 9.13 17.87
C ALA A 91 -6.09 9.57 17.20
N ASP A 92 -5.10 8.68 17.10
CA ASP A 92 -3.81 9.01 16.48
C ASP A 92 -3.98 9.36 15.01
N ILE A 93 -4.85 8.63 14.31
CA ILE A 93 -5.15 8.89 12.90
C ILE A 93 -5.90 10.22 12.75
N SER A 94 -6.86 10.49 13.64
CA SER A 94 -7.59 11.76 13.61
C SER A 94 -6.66 12.96 13.75
N ALA A 95 -5.71 12.88 14.66
CA ALA A 95 -4.71 13.94 14.84
C ALA A 95 -3.84 14.11 13.59
N THR A 96 -3.43 13.01 12.98
CA THR A 96 -2.61 13.03 11.76
C THR A 96 -3.37 13.66 10.60
N PHE A 97 -4.63 13.30 10.41
CA PHE A 97 -5.45 13.88 9.35
C PHE A 97 -5.69 15.37 9.56
N SER A 98 -5.94 15.79 10.80
CA SER A 98 -6.09 17.22 11.12
C SER A 98 -4.82 18.00 10.77
N GLU A 99 -3.66 17.44 11.09
CA GLU A 99 -2.38 18.06 10.77
C GLU A 99 -2.15 18.15 9.26
N LEU A 100 -2.48 17.09 8.52
CA LEU A 100 -2.37 17.09 7.06
C LEU A 100 -3.30 18.11 6.43
N GLU A 101 -4.54 18.19 6.87
CA GLU A 101 -5.49 19.18 6.37
C GLU A 101 -5.01 20.60 6.62
N HIS A 102 -4.43 20.84 7.78
CA HIS A 102 -3.86 22.14 8.12
C HIS A 102 -2.71 22.52 7.18
N ILE A 103 -1.84 21.57 6.86
CA ILE A 103 -0.76 21.76 5.91
C ILE A 103 -1.32 22.03 4.51
N TRP A 104 -2.32 21.28 4.08
CA TRP A 104 -2.95 21.48 2.77
C TRP A 104 -3.61 22.85 2.64
N GLU A 105 -4.27 23.31 3.68
CA GLU A 105 -4.85 24.66 3.71
C GLU A 105 -3.78 25.74 3.63
N ARG A 106 -2.70 25.57 4.40
CA ARG A 106 -1.61 26.52 4.46
C ARG A 106 -0.91 26.70 3.12
N PHE A 107 -0.71 25.60 2.38
CA PHE A 107 -0.01 25.62 1.10
C PHE A 107 -0.95 25.65 -0.10
N ASP A 108 -2.26 25.68 0.13
CA ASP A 108 -3.29 25.72 -0.93
C ASP A 108 -3.10 24.63 -1.97
N ILE A 109 -2.78 23.42 -1.52
CA ILE A 109 -2.48 22.26 -2.38
C ILE A 109 -3.71 21.84 -3.19
N PHE A 110 -4.89 21.87 -2.56
CA PHE A 110 -6.18 21.63 -3.24
C PHE A 110 -6.85 22.97 -3.44
N GLY A 111 -6.80 23.51 -4.64
CA GLY A 111 -7.35 24.82 -4.90
C GLY A 111 -8.73 25.03 -4.27
N LYS A 112 -8.84 26.04 -3.40
CA LYS A 112 -10.13 26.41 -2.85
C LYS A 112 -10.97 27.03 -3.94
N ILE A 113 -12.15 26.48 -4.16
CA ILE A 113 -13.15 27.18 -4.93
C ILE A 113 -13.68 28.27 -4.02
N GLU A 114 -13.27 29.50 -4.27
CA GLU A 114 -13.84 30.62 -3.56
C GLU A 114 -15.21 30.90 -4.14
N ASP A 115 -16.23 30.64 -3.33
CA ASP A 115 -17.58 31.09 -3.66
C ASP A 115 -17.63 32.60 -3.47
N GLU A 116 -17.78 33.26 -4.54
CA GLU A 116 -17.97 34.70 -4.53
C GLU A 116 -19.38 35.06 -4.13
#